data_e4da84c2b55fc7581927cfea541d7a6a
#
_entry.id   e4da84c2b55fc7581927cfea541d7a6a
#
_cell.length_a   1.000
_cell.length_b   1.000
_cell.length_c   1.000
_cell.angle_alpha   90.00
_cell.angle_beta   90.00
_cell.angle_gamma   90.00
#
_symmetry.space_group_name_H-M   'P 1'
#
loop_
_entity.id
_entity.type
_entity.pdbx_description
1 polymer ?
#
loop_
_entity_poly.entity_id
_entity_poly.type
_entity_poly.pdbx_seq_one_letter_code
_entity_poly.pdbx_strand_id
1 'polypeptide(L)'
;MKRIYLSSPTMHGDEQRFVAEAFDTNWVAPLGPNVNNFETEMASYTGCGYAAALSAGTAAIHLGLKLLGVEQGDVVFVSSLTFSASCNPIAYEKAVPVFIDSEPDTWNMSPAALEKAFEKYPHPKAVVVVHLYGTPAKMDEIMRICERHNVPILEDAAESLGSTYDGKHTGTFGRIGVYSFNGNKIITTSGGGMLVSGEEALVQEARILSTQARDPARHYQHSRIGYNYRMSNVIA
;
A
#
# COMPACT_ATOMS: atom_id res chain seq x y z
N MET A 1 19.63 6.83 31.86
CA MET A 1 18.54 5.92 31.48
C MET A 1 18.88 5.31 30.13
N LYS A 2 18.63 3.99 29.95
CA LYS A 2 18.76 3.34 28.64
C LYS A 2 17.66 3.88 27.71
N ARG A 3 18.02 4.33 26.50
CA ARG A 3 17.03 4.83 25.52
C ARG A 3 16.11 3.68 25.08
N ILE A 4 14.80 3.93 25.08
CA ILE A 4 13.80 3.03 24.52
C ILE A 4 13.44 3.56 23.12
N TYR A 5 13.58 2.72 22.11
CA TYR A 5 13.20 3.03 20.75
C TYR A 5 11.77 2.58 20.51
N LEU A 6 11.00 3.35 19.73
CA LEU A 6 9.60 3.02 19.40
C LEU A 6 9.48 1.73 18.60
N SER A 7 10.35 1.56 17.61
CA SER A 7 10.37 0.38 16.76
C SER A 7 11.79 0.15 16.24
N SER A 8 12.42 -0.92 16.71
CA SER A 8 13.73 -1.36 16.23
C SER A 8 13.56 -2.62 15.39
N PRO A 9 14.28 -2.77 14.27
CA PRO A 9 14.32 -4.03 13.55
C PRO A 9 14.74 -5.19 14.45
N THR A 10 14.11 -6.34 14.26
CA THR A 10 14.46 -7.59 14.95
C THR A 10 14.81 -8.63 13.90
N MET A 11 16.01 -9.23 14.06
CA MET A 11 16.47 -10.30 13.18
C MET A 11 16.13 -11.66 13.81
N HIS A 12 15.66 -12.59 13.01
CA HIS A 12 15.23 -13.92 13.46
C HIS A 12 16.24 -15.01 13.10
N GLY A 13 17.21 -14.72 12.21
CA GLY A 13 18.37 -15.56 11.91
C GLY A 13 18.42 -16.10 10.48
N ASP A 14 17.31 -16.16 9.78
CA ASP A 14 17.26 -16.67 8.40
C ASP A 14 17.55 -15.59 7.33
N GLU A 15 17.49 -14.32 7.68
CA GLU A 15 17.59 -13.20 6.74
C GLU A 15 18.88 -13.23 5.93
N GLN A 16 20.03 -13.50 6.62
CA GLN A 16 21.34 -13.58 5.97
C GLN A 16 21.44 -14.74 4.99
N ARG A 17 20.74 -15.86 5.27
CA ARG A 17 20.71 -17.02 4.37
C ARG A 17 20.05 -16.67 3.04
N PHE A 18 18.90 -16.01 3.07
CA PHE A 18 18.20 -15.57 1.85
C PHE A 18 18.99 -14.53 1.06
N VAL A 19 19.65 -13.59 1.75
CA VAL A 19 20.55 -12.62 1.10
C VAL A 19 21.73 -13.33 0.42
N ALA A 20 22.40 -14.26 1.11
CA ALA A 20 23.49 -15.04 0.53
C ALA A 20 23.03 -15.86 -0.68
N GLU A 21 21.89 -16.55 -0.58
CA GLU A 21 21.31 -17.31 -1.69
C GLU A 21 21.03 -16.44 -2.93
N ALA A 22 20.53 -15.21 -2.74
CA ALA A 22 20.30 -14.28 -3.85
C ALA A 22 21.61 -13.94 -4.57
N PHE A 23 22.73 -13.76 -3.86
CA PHE A 23 24.04 -13.52 -4.44
C PHE A 23 24.64 -14.78 -5.07
N ASP A 24 24.59 -15.92 -4.40
CA ASP A 24 25.16 -17.20 -4.87
C ASP A 24 24.47 -17.67 -6.16
N THR A 25 23.18 -17.41 -6.28
CA THR A 25 22.39 -17.77 -7.48
C THR A 25 22.32 -16.65 -8.52
N ASN A 26 22.97 -15.51 -8.28
CA ASN A 26 22.97 -14.33 -9.14
C ASN A 26 21.57 -13.73 -9.38
N TRP A 27 20.61 -13.92 -8.46
CA TRP A 27 19.30 -13.30 -8.48
C TRP A 27 19.28 -12.01 -7.65
N VAL A 28 19.99 -10.97 -8.09
CA VAL A 28 20.11 -9.67 -7.38
C VAL A 28 19.22 -8.58 -7.94
N ALA A 29 18.61 -8.78 -9.12
CA ALA A 29 17.74 -7.84 -9.80
C ALA A 29 16.33 -7.77 -9.17
N PRO A 30 15.45 -6.84 -9.58
CA PRO A 30 14.06 -6.82 -9.14
C PRO A 30 13.20 -7.92 -9.82
N LEU A 31 13.73 -9.10 -9.81
CA LEU A 31 13.19 -10.34 -10.36
C LEU A 31 13.87 -11.51 -9.66
N GLY A 32 13.14 -12.56 -9.30
CA GLY A 32 13.73 -13.76 -8.72
C GLY A 32 12.79 -14.51 -7.78
N PRO A 33 13.23 -15.66 -7.26
CA PRO A 33 12.39 -16.52 -6.43
C PRO A 33 11.94 -15.86 -5.12
N ASN A 34 12.79 -15.06 -4.45
CA ASN A 34 12.40 -14.42 -3.19
C ASN A 34 11.24 -13.45 -3.40
N VAL A 35 11.30 -12.59 -4.43
CA VAL A 35 10.18 -11.67 -4.76
C VAL A 35 8.89 -12.44 -5.04
N ASN A 36 8.97 -13.52 -5.83
CA ASN A 36 7.79 -14.31 -6.18
C ASN A 36 7.20 -15.03 -4.95
N ASN A 37 8.07 -15.61 -4.12
CA ASN A 37 7.65 -16.29 -2.89
C ASN A 37 7.04 -15.30 -1.91
N PHE A 38 7.66 -14.14 -1.72
CA PHE A 38 7.15 -13.10 -0.83
C PHE A 38 5.75 -12.62 -1.24
N GLU A 39 5.51 -12.40 -2.53
CA GLU A 39 4.18 -12.07 -3.02
C GLU A 39 3.15 -13.17 -2.74
N THR A 40 3.54 -14.43 -2.96
CA THR A 40 2.67 -15.59 -2.73
C THR A 40 2.36 -15.78 -1.25
N GLU A 41 3.37 -15.70 -0.40
CA GLU A 41 3.23 -15.86 1.05
C GLU A 41 2.39 -14.74 1.65
N MET A 42 2.61 -13.49 1.23
CA MET A 42 1.81 -12.34 1.68
C MET A 42 0.35 -12.46 1.24
N ALA A 43 0.10 -12.89 0.00
CA ALA A 43 -1.27 -13.12 -0.47
C ALA A 43 -1.97 -14.22 0.33
N SER A 44 -1.26 -15.30 0.64
CA SER A 44 -1.77 -16.39 1.47
C SER A 44 -2.02 -15.97 2.92
N TYR A 45 -1.06 -15.25 3.52
CA TYR A 45 -1.13 -14.81 4.92
C TYR A 45 -2.29 -13.84 5.15
N THR A 46 -2.46 -12.86 4.29
CA THR A 46 -3.48 -11.82 4.44
C THR A 46 -4.83 -12.21 3.86
N GLY A 47 -4.87 -13.22 2.98
CA GLY A 47 -6.09 -13.59 2.25
C GLY A 47 -6.53 -12.55 1.21
N CYS A 48 -5.63 -11.65 0.77
CA CYS A 48 -5.96 -10.56 -0.16
C CYS A 48 -6.19 -11.01 -1.61
N GLY A 49 -5.81 -12.23 -1.96
CA GLY A 49 -5.88 -12.77 -3.31
C GLY A 49 -4.57 -12.60 -4.08
N TYR A 50 -4.14 -11.38 -4.34
CA TYR A 50 -2.95 -11.07 -5.16
C TYR A 50 -2.10 -9.99 -4.52
N ALA A 51 -0.78 -10.05 -4.74
CA ALA A 51 0.19 -9.11 -4.19
C ALA A 51 1.26 -8.73 -5.22
N ALA A 52 1.75 -7.50 -5.18
CA ALA A 52 2.89 -7.01 -5.96
C ALA A 52 3.90 -6.33 -5.03
N ALA A 53 5.09 -6.90 -4.92
CA ALA A 53 6.17 -6.35 -4.11
C ALA A 53 6.83 -5.16 -4.80
N LEU A 54 6.95 -4.05 -4.07
CA LEU A 54 7.38 -2.74 -4.57
C LEU A 54 8.52 -2.18 -3.71
N SER A 55 9.18 -1.15 -4.20
CA SER A 55 10.34 -0.53 -3.56
C SER A 55 10.02 0.24 -2.27
N ALA A 56 8.77 0.64 -2.06
CA ALA A 56 8.32 1.36 -0.87
C ALA A 56 6.79 1.33 -0.73
N GLY A 57 6.27 1.52 0.48
CA GLY A 57 4.83 1.75 0.71
C GLY A 57 4.32 2.99 -0.05
N THR A 58 5.11 4.06 -0.10
CA THR A 58 4.79 5.27 -0.88
C THR A 58 4.61 4.95 -2.38
N ALA A 59 5.46 4.10 -2.94
CA ALA A 59 5.33 3.64 -4.32
C ALA A 59 4.05 2.82 -4.53
N ALA A 60 3.68 2.01 -3.54
CA ALA A 60 2.44 1.23 -3.57
C ALA A 60 1.19 2.11 -3.50
N ILE A 61 1.17 3.14 -2.63
CA ILE A 61 0.06 4.12 -2.59
C ILE A 61 -0.03 4.87 -3.92
N HIS A 62 1.11 5.32 -4.48
CA HIS A 62 1.14 6.04 -5.74
C HIS A 62 0.55 5.21 -6.89
N LEU A 63 1.02 3.96 -7.06
CA LEU A 63 0.46 3.06 -8.07
C LEU A 63 -1.01 2.75 -7.77
N GLY A 64 -1.38 2.57 -6.51
CA GLY A 64 -2.77 2.35 -6.11
C GLY A 64 -3.70 3.48 -6.56
N LEU A 65 -3.31 4.74 -6.34
CA LEU A 65 -4.08 5.90 -6.79
C LEU A 65 -4.20 5.95 -8.32
N LYS A 66 -3.11 5.69 -9.04
CA LYS A 66 -3.14 5.59 -10.51
C LYS A 66 -4.08 4.50 -11.00
N LEU A 67 -4.06 3.33 -10.38
CA LEU A 67 -4.93 2.19 -10.73
C LEU A 67 -6.41 2.46 -10.41
N LEU A 68 -6.67 3.30 -9.40
CA LEU A 68 -8.02 3.81 -9.13
C LEU A 68 -8.43 4.94 -10.08
N GLY A 69 -7.55 5.34 -11.00
CA GLY A 69 -7.82 6.34 -12.03
C GLY A 69 -7.77 7.77 -11.51
N VAL A 70 -6.99 8.04 -10.45
CA VAL A 70 -6.77 9.40 -9.95
C VAL A 70 -5.94 10.18 -10.94
N GLU A 71 -6.42 11.37 -11.30
CA GLU A 71 -5.81 12.26 -12.28
C GLU A 71 -5.74 13.70 -11.77
N GLN A 72 -5.12 14.57 -12.54
CA GLN A 72 -4.97 15.98 -12.19
C GLN A 72 -6.34 16.66 -11.96
N GLY A 73 -6.49 17.27 -10.79
CA GLY A 73 -7.68 17.99 -10.37
C GLY A 73 -8.74 17.15 -9.66
N ASP A 74 -8.59 15.82 -9.64
CA ASP A 74 -9.45 14.95 -8.85
C ASP A 74 -9.32 15.26 -7.35
N VAL A 75 -10.39 15.08 -6.60
CA VAL A 75 -10.39 15.13 -5.14
C VAL A 75 -10.17 13.73 -4.59
N VAL A 76 -9.27 13.60 -3.62
CA VAL A 76 -9.04 12.37 -2.88
C VAL A 76 -9.16 12.66 -1.38
N PHE A 77 -10.02 11.92 -0.69
CA PHE A 77 -10.11 11.99 0.76
C PHE A 77 -8.99 11.18 1.39
N VAL A 78 -8.38 11.70 2.45
CA VAL A 78 -7.28 11.05 3.15
C VAL A 78 -7.33 11.35 4.64
N SER A 79 -6.95 10.39 5.48
CA SER A 79 -6.83 10.59 6.94
C SER A 79 -5.92 11.77 7.23
N SER A 80 -6.31 12.67 8.15
CA SER A 80 -5.49 13.82 8.55
C SER A 80 -4.34 13.44 9.46
N LEU A 81 -4.56 12.48 10.36
CA LEU A 81 -3.54 11.94 11.25
C LEU A 81 -2.87 10.74 10.59
N THR A 82 -1.76 10.99 9.93
CA THR A 82 -1.00 9.97 9.19
C THR A 82 0.42 10.45 8.91
N PHE A 83 1.27 9.53 8.47
CA PHE A 83 2.55 9.89 7.86
C PHE A 83 2.32 10.50 6.47
N SER A 84 3.16 11.46 6.09
CA SER A 84 2.99 12.21 4.83
C SER A 84 2.92 11.35 3.56
N ALA A 85 3.42 10.10 3.62
CA ALA A 85 3.38 9.16 2.50
C ALA A 85 1.96 8.77 2.07
N SER A 86 0.95 8.88 2.93
CA SER A 86 -0.46 8.66 2.54
C SER A 86 -0.99 9.79 1.67
N CYS A 87 -0.47 11.02 1.85
CA CYS A 87 -0.93 12.22 1.15
C CYS A 87 -0.06 12.58 -0.06
N ASN A 88 1.27 12.45 0.05
CA ASN A 88 2.19 12.89 -1.00
C ASN A 88 1.88 12.31 -2.39
N PRO A 89 1.52 11.02 -2.54
CA PRO A 89 1.16 10.45 -3.84
C PRO A 89 -0.07 11.10 -4.49
N ILE A 90 -1.00 11.65 -3.70
CA ILE A 90 -2.12 12.42 -4.22
C ILE A 90 -1.58 13.67 -4.95
N ALA A 91 -0.60 14.34 -4.33
CA ALA A 91 0.04 15.51 -4.94
C ALA A 91 0.91 15.13 -6.14
N TYR A 92 1.51 13.93 -6.19
CA TYR A 92 2.26 13.46 -7.37
C TYR A 92 1.35 13.36 -8.60
N GLU A 93 0.10 12.93 -8.43
CA GLU A 93 -0.91 12.90 -9.49
C GLU A 93 -1.55 14.28 -9.75
N LYS A 94 -1.10 15.35 -9.07
CA LYS A 94 -1.67 16.71 -9.14
C LYS A 94 -3.15 16.73 -8.75
N ALA A 95 -3.60 15.77 -7.97
CA ALA A 95 -4.91 15.71 -7.36
C ALA A 95 -4.94 16.53 -6.07
N VAL A 96 -6.14 16.80 -5.57
CA VAL A 96 -6.38 17.64 -4.40
C VAL A 96 -6.68 16.77 -3.18
N PRO A 97 -5.80 16.71 -2.17
CA PRO A 97 -6.09 16.01 -0.94
C PRO A 97 -7.13 16.79 -0.12
N VAL A 98 -8.15 16.11 0.36
CA VAL A 98 -9.08 16.61 1.37
C VAL A 98 -8.91 15.79 2.62
N PHE A 99 -8.44 16.44 3.68
CA PHE A 99 -8.12 15.76 4.94
C PHE A 99 -9.39 15.51 5.76
N ILE A 100 -9.58 14.28 6.16
CA ILE A 100 -10.69 13.84 7.02
C ILE A 100 -10.16 13.68 8.44
N ASP A 101 -10.81 14.34 9.38
CA ASP A 101 -10.40 14.35 10.78
C ASP A 101 -10.56 12.97 11.45
N SER A 102 -9.88 12.81 12.57
CA SER A 102 -9.87 11.58 13.36
C SER A 102 -11.06 11.50 14.33
N GLU A 103 -11.43 10.29 14.70
CA GLU A 103 -12.37 10.04 15.80
C GLU A 103 -11.61 9.66 17.09
N PRO A 104 -12.18 9.88 18.28
CA PRO A 104 -11.44 9.81 19.53
C PRO A 104 -11.07 8.39 20.01
N ASP A 105 -11.75 7.35 19.54
CA ASP A 105 -11.57 5.99 20.09
C ASP A 105 -10.30 5.33 19.54
N THR A 106 -10.10 5.40 18.21
CA THR A 106 -8.96 4.75 17.51
C THR A 106 -7.96 5.74 16.94
N TRP A 107 -8.31 7.03 16.89
CA TRP A 107 -7.57 8.12 16.27
C TRP A 107 -7.44 7.97 14.73
N ASN A 108 -8.13 7.02 14.16
CA ASN A 108 -8.24 6.87 12.71
C ASN A 108 -9.34 7.77 12.12
N MET A 109 -9.53 7.70 10.81
CA MET A 109 -10.54 8.49 10.09
C MET A 109 -11.91 8.40 10.74
N SER A 110 -12.51 9.55 11.03
CA SER A 110 -13.85 9.65 11.58
C SER A 110 -14.92 9.36 10.51
N PRO A 111 -15.78 8.34 10.68
CA PRO A 111 -16.90 8.12 9.76
C PRO A 111 -17.84 9.34 9.66
N ALA A 112 -18.09 10.03 10.78
CA ALA A 112 -18.93 11.23 10.80
C ALA A 112 -18.31 12.41 10.04
N ALA A 113 -16.96 12.57 10.10
CA ALA A 113 -16.27 13.58 9.33
C ALA A 113 -16.22 13.22 7.84
N LEU A 114 -16.08 11.93 7.52
CA LEU A 114 -16.13 11.43 6.15
C LEU A 114 -17.50 11.69 5.50
N GLU A 115 -18.61 11.44 6.21
CA GLU A 115 -19.96 11.74 5.72
C GLU A 115 -20.12 13.22 5.38
N LYS A 116 -19.71 14.12 6.29
CA LYS A 116 -19.72 15.57 6.04
C LYS A 116 -18.83 16.01 4.87
N ALA A 117 -17.73 15.30 4.64
CA ALA A 117 -16.87 15.59 3.50
C ALA A 117 -17.56 15.28 2.17
N PHE A 118 -18.35 14.21 2.10
CA PHE A 118 -19.17 13.89 0.92
C PHE A 118 -20.26 14.94 0.64
N GLU A 119 -20.83 15.56 1.69
CA GLU A 119 -21.77 16.69 1.49
C GLU A 119 -21.09 17.89 0.79
N LYS A 120 -19.83 18.16 1.12
CA LYS A 120 -19.06 19.29 0.59
C LYS A 120 -18.36 18.97 -0.74
N TYR A 121 -17.92 17.74 -0.91
CA TYR A 121 -17.21 17.25 -2.09
C TYR A 121 -17.88 15.92 -2.54
N PRO A 122 -18.98 15.99 -3.31
CA PRO A 122 -19.84 14.83 -3.56
C PRO A 122 -19.21 13.73 -4.45
N HIS A 123 -18.12 14.04 -5.14
CA HIS A 123 -17.52 13.13 -6.12
C HIS A 123 -15.99 13.00 -5.95
N PRO A 124 -15.49 12.60 -4.77
CA PRO A 124 -14.07 12.27 -4.64
C PRO A 124 -13.75 11.02 -5.47
N LYS A 125 -12.55 10.96 -6.00
CA LYS A 125 -12.11 9.85 -6.85
C LYS A 125 -11.77 8.60 -6.04
N ALA A 126 -11.23 8.79 -4.83
CA ALA A 126 -10.88 7.71 -3.91
C ALA A 126 -10.88 8.22 -2.46
N VAL A 127 -10.90 7.27 -1.52
CA VAL A 127 -10.67 7.49 -0.10
C VAL A 127 -9.43 6.70 0.32
N VAL A 128 -8.44 7.37 0.91
CA VAL A 128 -7.25 6.73 1.51
C VAL A 128 -7.46 6.63 3.01
N VAL A 129 -7.71 5.41 3.49
CA VAL A 129 -7.92 5.10 4.90
C VAL A 129 -6.63 4.58 5.50
N VAL A 130 -6.20 5.13 6.63
CA VAL A 130 -4.99 4.68 7.35
C VAL A 130 -5.39 3.83 8.55
N HIS A 131 -4.60 2.83 8.87
CA HIS A 131 -4.66 2.05 10.11
C HIS A 131 -3.50 2.44 11.01
N LEU A 132 -3.70 3.52 11.77
CA LEU A 132 -2.64 4.20 12.51
C LEU A 132 -2.06 3.31 13.61
N TYR A 133 -0.74 3.14 13.62
CA TYR A 133 0.01 2.35 14.61
C TYR A 133 -0.54 0.94 14.85
N GLY A 134 -1.13 0.32 13.83
CA GLY A 134 -1.67 -1.02 13.90
C GLY A 134 -3.11 -1.11 14.42
N THR A 135 -3.73 0.00 14.81
CA THR A 135 -5.14 0.04 15.19
C THR A 135 -6.02 0.13 13.96
N PRO A 136 -6.92 -0.84 13.70
CA PRO A 136 -7.83 -0.77 12.57
C PRO A 136 -8.77 0.43 12.65
N ALA A 137 -9.01 1.10 11.52
CA ALA A 137 -10.09 2.07 11.39
C ALA A 137 -11.47 1.38 11.50
N LYS A 138 -12.53 2.14 11.75
CA LYS A 138 -13.92 1.62 11.80
C LYS A 138 -14.41 1.25 10.39
N MET A 139 -13.86 0.16 9.86
CA MET A 139 -14.01 -0.21 8.45
C MET A 139 -15.45 -0.48 8.02
N ASP A 140 -16.26 -1.07 8.86
CA ASP A 140 -17.67 -1.35 8.56
C ASP A 140 -18.47 -0.07 8.30
N GLU A 141 -18.22 0.99 9.08
CA GLU A 141 -18.86 2.30 8.88
C GLU A 141 -18.29 3.02 7.64
N ILE A 142 -16.97 3.06 7.50
CA ILE A 142 -16.29 3.71 6.38
C ILE A 142 -16.67 3.05 5.06
N MET A 143 -16.66 1.72 4.98
CA MET A 143 -17.06 0.98 3.78
C MET A 143 -18.51 1.28 3.39
N ARG A 144 -19.45 1.24 4.33
CA ARG A 144 -20.87 1.57 4.06
C ARG A 144 -21.04 2.99 3.52
N ILE A 145 -20.27 3.96 4.02
CA ILE A 145 -20.28 5.33 3.52
C ILE A 145 -19.77 5.34 2.07
N CYS A 146 -18.58 4.80 1.82
CA CYS A 146 -17.97 4.81 0.50
C CYS A 146 -18.80 4.04 -0.55
N GLU A 147 -19.42 2.92 -0.16
CA GLU A 147 -20.32 2.15 -1.04
C GLU A 147 -21.54 2.96 -1.47
N ARG A 148 -22.20 3.71 -0.55
CA ARG A 148 -23.32 4.58 -0.90
C ARG A 148 -22.97 5.64 -1.94
N HIS A 149 -21.71 6.11 -1.92
CA HIS A 149 -21.20 7.12 -2.85
C HIS A 149 -20.50 6.51 -4.07
N ASN A 150 -20.39 5.18 -4.14
CA ASN A 150 -19.66 4.44 -5.19
C ASN A 150 -18.21 4.92 -5.35
N VAL A 151 -17.51 5.14 -4.24
CA VAL A 151 -16.12 5.61 -4.19
C VAL A 151 -15.21 4.50 -3.68
N PRO A 152 -14.13 4.15 -4.40
CA PRO A 152 -13.22 3.10 -3.98
C PRO A 152 -12.35 3.52 -2.80
N ILE A 153 -12.00 2.54 -1.96
CA ILE A 153 -11.09 2.71 -0.83
C ILE A 153 -9.71 2.14 -1.20
N LEU A 154 -8.66 2.90 -0.89
CA LEU A 154 -7.29 2.44 -0.74
C LEU A 154 -6.96 2.41 0.74
N GLU A 155 -6.54 1.25 1.26
CA GLU A 155 -6.10 1.13 2.64
C GLU A 155 -4.59 1.32 2.73
N ASP A 156 -4.16 2.31 3.52
CA ASP A 156 -2.78 2.44 3.95
C ASP A 156 -2.60 1.62 5.24
N ALA A 157 -2.25 0.35 5.06
CA ALA A 157 -1.96 -0.62 6.12
C ALA A 157 -0.44 -0.72 6.42
N ALA A 158 0.32 0.35 6.11
CA ALA A 158 1.77 0.40 6.30
C ALA A 158 2.24 0.13 7.74
N GLU A 159 1.36 0.26 8.72
CA GLU A 159 1.65 0.08 10.14
C GLU A 159 0.80 -1.03 10.79
N SER A 160 0.01 -1.78 10.00
CA SER A 160 -0.98 -2.70 10.53
C SER A 160 -0.91 -4.14 9.98
N LEU A 161 0.23 -4.53 9.40
CA LEU A 161 0.42 -5.92 8.99
C LEU A 161 0.21 -6.87 10.19
N GLY A 162 -0.70 -7.84 10.03
CA GLY A 162 -1.10 -8.76 11.09
C GLY A 162 -2.29 -8.31 11.94
N SER A 163 -2.65 -7.03 11.91
CA SER A 163 -3.87 -6.55 12.57
C SER A 163 -5.11 -7.02 11.82
N THR A 164 -6.17 -7.29 12.56
CA THR A 164 -7.46 -7.72 12.01
C THR A 164 -8.61 -6.86 12.55
N TYR A 165 -9.62 -6.66 11.73
CA TYR A 165 -10.90 -6.10 12.09
C TYR A 165 -11.98 -7.15 11.79
N ASP A 166 -12.72 -7.60 12.79
CA ASP A 166 -13.69 -8.69 12.68
C ASP A 166 -13.14 -9.95 12.01
N GLY A 167 -11.88 -10.32 12.34
CA GLY A 167 -11.21 -11.51 11.83
C GLY A 167 -10.64 -11.39 10.41
N LYS A 168 -10.81 -10.26 9.73
CA LYS A 168 -10.27 -9.98 8.41
C LYS A 168 -9.07 -9.03 8.52
N HIS A 169 -7.98 -9.34 7.81
CA HIS A 169 -6.76 -8.53 7.85
C HIS A 169 -6.98 -7.11 7.32
N THR A 170 -6.45 -6.10 8.02
CA THR A 170 -6.34 -4.74 7.48
C THR A 170 -5.53 -4.75 6.20
N GLY A 171 -5.88 -3.86 5.25
CA GLY A 171 -5.31 -3.85 3.89
C GLY A 171 -6.06 -4.77 2.91
N THR A 172 -7.16 -5.43 3.35
CA THR A 172 -7.94 -6.33 2.48
C THR A 172 -9.42 -5.95 2.37
N PHE A 173 -9.87 -4.89 3.03
CA PHE A 173 -11.25 -4.39 2.98
C PHE A 173 -11.52 -3.55 1.74
N GLY A 174 -10.59 -2.64 1.43
CA GLY A 174 -10.69 -1.77 0.27
C GLY A 174 -10.42 -2.48 -1.05
N ARG A 175 -10.56 -1.75 -2.13
CA ARG A 175 -10.25 -2.25 -3.47
C ARG A 175 -8.75 -2.52 -3.66
N ILE A 176 -7.92 -1.69 -2.99
CA ILE A 176 -6.45 -1.81 -2.95
C ILE A 176 -6.00 -1.63 -1.51
N GLY A 177 -5.08 -2.47 -1.06
CA GLY A 177 -4.36 -2.32 0.19
C GLY A 177 -2.87 -2.14 -0.03
N VAL A 178 -2.22 -1.48 0.92
CA VAL A 178 -0.79 -1.19 0.87
C VAL A 178 -0.13 -1.56 2.19
N TYR A 179 0.97 -2.32 2.12
CA TYR A 179 1.86 -2.58 3.24
C TYR A 179 3.22 -1.93 3.02
N SER A 180 3.94 -1.66 4.10
CA SER A 180 5.28 -1.11 4.07
C SER A 180 6.24 -2.00 4.85
N PHE A 181 7.44 -2.15 4.31
CA PHE A 181 8.55 -2.91 4.91
C PHE A 181 9.77 -2.01 5.13
N ASN A 182 9.52 -0.72 5.39
CA ASN A 182 10.58 0.22 5.77
C ASN A 182 11.21 -0.17 7.12
N GLY A 183 12.38 0.39 7.44
CA GLY A 183 13.19 0.00 8.59
C GLY A 183 12.51 0.02 9.96
N ASN A 184 11.46 0.81 10.11
CA ASN A 184 10.69 0.97 11.36
C ASN A 184 9.35 0.24 11.37
N LYS A 185 9.04 -0.57 10.37
CA LYS A 185 7.75 -1.27 10.26
C LYS A 185 7.76 -2.60 11.00
N ILE A 186 6.60 -3.24 11.12
CA ILE A 186 6.40 -4.51 11.85
C ILE A 186 7.31 -5.60 11.31
N ILE A 187 7.42 -5.71 9.97
CA ILE A 187 8.45 -6.48 9.28
C ILE A 187 9.21 -5.50 8.39
N THR A 188 10.54 -5.61 8.38
CA THR A 188 11.39 -4.78 7.54
C THR A 188 12.20 -5.59 6.53
N THR A 189 12.30 -5.06 5.33
CA THR A 189 13.22 -5.47 4.28
C THR A 189 14.26 -4.36 4.00
N SER A 190 14.63 -3.58 5.04
CA SER A 190 15.41 -2.34 4.93
C SER A 190 14.62 -1.20 4.27
N GLY A 191 14.04 -1.45 3.11
CA GLY A 191 13.08 -0.61 2.41
C GLY A 191 12.26 -1.48 1.48
N GLY A 192 10.96 -1.26 1.44
CA GLY A 192 10.04 -2.06 0.64
C GLY A 192 8.60 -1.69 0.89
N GLY A 193 7.74 -2.18 0.04
CA GLY A 193 6.29 -2.07 0.15
C GLY A 193 5.59 -3.15 -0.66
N MET A 194 4.29 -3.21 -0.55
CA MET A 194 3.47 -4.15 -1.30
C MET A 194 2.11 -3.54 -1.59
N LEU A 195 1.65 -3.70 -2.80
CA LEU A 195 0.28 -3.44 -3.20
C LEU A 195 -0.45 -4.78 -3.24
N VAL A 196 -1.63 -4.83 -2.64
CA VAL A 196 -2.48 -6.03 -2.59
C VAL A 196 -3.89 -5.71 -3.07
N SER A 197 -4.54 -6.69 -3.67
CA SER A 197 -5.94 -6.57 -4.12
C SER A 197 -6.58 -7.94 -4.32
N GLY A 198 -7.91 -8.03 -4.22
CA GLY A 198 -8.70 -9.16 -4.69
C GLY A 198 -8.82 -9.23 -6.22
N GLU A 199 -8.46 -8.16 -6.93
CA GLU A 199 -8.54 -8.07 -8.39
C GLU A 199 -7.17 -8.33 -9.03
N GLU A 200 -7.00 -9.49 -9.67
CA GLU A 200 -5.73 -9.86 -10.32
C GLU A 200 -5.25 -8.82 -11.32
N ALA A 201 -6.17 -8.27 -12.11
CA ALA A 201 -5.85 -7.29 -13.15
C ALA A 201 -5.17 -6.04 -12.58
N LEU A 202 -5.59 -5.55 -11.40
CA LEU A 202 -4.95 -4.40 -10.73
C LEU A 202 -3.52 -4.72 -10.31
N VAL A 203 -3.29 -5.92 -9.76
CA VAL A 203 -1.96 -6.32 -9.29
C VAL A 203 -1.01 -6.58 -10.46
N GLN A 204 -1.49 -7.18 -11.55
CA GLN A 204 -0.71 -7.35 -12.78
C GLN A 204 -0.33 -5.99 -13.38
N GLU A 205 -1.28 -5.05 -13.44
CA GLU A 205 -1.01 -3.71 -13.93
C GLU A 205 -0.02 -2.96 -13.02
N ALA A 206 -0.09 -3.14 -11.69
CA ALA A 206 0.92 -2.60 -10.77
C ALA A 206 2.33 -3.13 -11.08
N ARG A 207 2.46 -4.43 -11.39
CA ARG A 207 3.75 -5.02 -11.79
C ARG A 207 4.28 -4.42 -13.09
N ILE A 208 3.42 -4.25 -14.10
CA ILE A 208 3.79 -3.63 -15.39
C ILE A 208 4.25 -2.19 -15.15
N LEU A 209 3.47 -1.39 -14.44
CA LEU A 209 3.82 0.00 -14.15
C LEU A 209 5.10 0.13 -13.32
N SER A 210 5.33 -0.77 -12.35
CA SER A 210 6.52 -0.76 -11.50
C SER A 210 7.82 -1.13 -12.22
N THR A 211 7.74 -1.70 -13.43
CA THR A 211 8.85 -2.09 -14.30
C THR A 211 8.88 -1.27 -15.59
N GLN A 212 8.69 0.03 -15.48
CA GLN A 212 8.72 1.05 -16.53
C GLN A 212 7.63 0.89 -17.62
N ALA A 213 6.55 0.16 -17.34
CA ALA A 213 5.47 -0.12 -18.30
C ALA A 213 5.98 -0.62 -19.66
N ARG A 214 6.96 -1.54 -19.64
CA ARG A 214 7.52 -2.13 -20.85
C ARG A 214 6.48 -2.96 -21.57
N ASP A 215 6.31 -2.72 -22.87
CA ASP A 215 5.43 -3.49 -23.75
C ASP A 215 5.97 -4.92 -23.98
N PRO A 216 5.12 -5.91 -24.25
CA PRO A 216 5.52 -7.28 -24.57
C PRO A 216 6.03 -7.39 -26.01
N ALA A 217 7.16 -6.67 -26.31
CA ALA A 217 7.82 -6.66 -27.61
C ALA A 217 9.22 -7.28 -27.51
N ARG A 218 9.77 -7.75 -28.65
CA ARG A 218 11.15 -8.28 -28.72
C ARG A 218 12.22 -7.22 -28.47
N HIS A 219 11.92 -5.96 -28.78
CA HIS A 219 12.75 -4.80 -28.52
C HIS A 219 12.20 -3.96 -27.38
N TYR A 220 12.98 -3.01 -26.88
CA TYR A 220 12.49 -2.06 -25.88
C TYR A 220 11.46 -1.14 -26.51
N GLN A 221 10.22 -1.23 -26.00
CA GLN A 221 9.10 -0.40 -26.40
C GLN A 221 8.29 -0.04 -25.18
N HIS A 222 7.85 1.20 -25.11
CA HIS A 222 7.03 1.74 -24.03
C HIS A 222 5.94 2.62 -24.63
N SER A 223 4.69 2.14 -24.61
CA SER A 223 3.52 2.90 -25.07
C SER A 223 2.95 3.81 -23.97
N ARG A 224 3.38 3.61 -22.74
CA ARG A 224 2.91 4.33 -21.55
C ARG A 224 4.07 4.71 -20.65
N ILE A 225 3.83 5.72 -19.80
CA ILE A 225 4.76 6.08 -18.73
C ILE A 225 4.64 5.03 -17.60
N GLY A 226 5.78 4.49 -17.18
CA GLY A 226 5.90 3.62 -16.03
C GLY A 226 6.94 4.13 -15.04
N TYR A 227 7.21 3.33 -14.01
CA TYR A 227 8.04 3.67 -12.86
C TYR A 227 9.09 2.60 -12.60
N ASN A 228 10.15 2.94 -11.92
CA ASN A 228 11.12 1.97 -11.40
C ASN A 228 10.82 1.72 -9.91
N TYR A 229 9.74 0.99 -9.65
CA TYR A 229 9.19 0.78 -8.30
C TYR A 229 9.18 -0.69 -7.87
N ARG A 230 9.81 -1.59 -8.63
CA ARG A 230 9.84 -3.01 -8.27
C ARG A 230 10.80 -3.28 -7.12
N MET A 231 10.44 -4.18 -6.19
CA MET A 231 11.32 -4.66 -5.13
C MET A 231 12.42 -5.55 -5.72
N SER A 232 13.66 -5.46 -5.19
CA SER A 232 14.73 -6.38 -5.61
C SER A 232 14.64 -7.72 -4.88
N ASN A 233 15.19 -8.77 -5.50
CA ASN A 233 15.20 -10.10 -4.93
C ASN A 233 16.07 -10.22 -3.67
N VAL A 234 17.04 -9.31 -3.51
CA VAL A 234 17.93 -9.28 -2.33
C VAL A 234 17.20 -8.86 -1.07
N ILE A 235 16.23 -7.92 -1.20
CA ILE A 235 15.50 -7.38 -0.05
C ILE A 235 14.13 -8.05 0.16
N ALA A 236 13.69 -8.88 -0.78
CA ALA A 236 12.45 -9.63 -0.69
C ALA A 236 12.64 -10.92 0.13
#